data_0ead27ed57a53ac2a65d8cbaa491ea55
#
_entry.id   0ead27ed57a53ac2a65d8cbaa491ea55
#
_cell.length_a   1.000
_cell.length_b   1.000
_cell.length_c   1.000
_cell.angle_alpha   90.00
_cell.angle_beta   90.00
_cell.angle_gamma   90.00
#
_symmetry.space_group_name_H-M   'P 1'
#
loop_
_entity.id
_entity.type
_entity.pdbx_description
1 polymer ?
#
loop_
_entity_poly.entity_id
_entity_poly.type
_entity_poly.pdbx_seq_one_letter_code
_entity_poly.pdbx_strand_id
1 'polypeptide(L)'
;MNNCFIILAAGKSNRFKSRIPKPFVQYNGDILIKHSINKAILSKKFSKIVVAVNKNHKKYLKNLKLNKVLFVKGGKTRADSAKNCLNFLKKYKPKNIFIHDAARPNFSLNLINKLLKALKFNDG
;
A
#
# COMPACT_ATOMS: atom_id res chain seq x y z
N MET A 1 -15.26 -4.13 -11.06
CA MET A 1 -14.90 -4.94 -9.88
C MET A 1 -14.38 -4.05 -8.77
N ASN A 2 -14.83 -4.27 -7.55
CA ASN A 2 -14.45 -3.43 -6.42
C ASN A 2 -13.33 -4.08 -5.60
N ASN A 3 -12.13 -4.10 -6.17
CA ASN A 3 -10.93 -4.58 -5.48
C ASN A 3 -10.15 -3.39 -4.94
N CYS A 4 -9.64 -3.52 -3.72
CA CYS A 4 -8.85 -2.48 -3.08
C CYS A 4 -7.45 -2.98 -2.72
N PHE A 5 -6.48 -2.08 -2.78
CA PHE A 5 -5.09 -2.39 -2.46
C PHE A 5 -4.64 -1.54 -1.28
N ILE A 6 -4.12 -2.19 -0.25
CA ILE A 6 -3.60 -1.52 0.93
C ILE A 6 -2.07 -1.64 0.93
N ILE A 7 -1.39 -0.50 1.07
CA ILE A 7 0.05 -0.45 1.21
C ILE A 7 0.38 0.01 2.63
N LEU A 8 1.09 -0.81 3.38
CA LEU A 8 1.47 -0.50 4.75
C LEU A 8 2.84 0.18 4.77
N ALA A 9 2.85 1.47 5.10
CA ALA A 9 4.04 2.30 5.11
C ALA A 9 4.25 3.01 6.45
N ALA A 10 3.54 2.58 7.50
CA ALA A 10 3.57 3.26 8.80
C ALA A 10 4.58 2.66 9.78
N GLY A 11 5.30 1.62 9.40
CA GLY A 11 6.24 0.93 10.28
C GLY A 11 7.41 1.81 10.71
N LYS A 12 7.91 1.56 11.92
CA LYS A 12 9.13 2.20 12.41
C LYS A 12 10.33 1.46 11.80
N SER A 13 11.11 2.12 10.94
CA SER A 13 12.28 1.52 10.30
C SER A 13 13.53 1.71 11.16
N ASN A 14 13.50 1.21 12.40
CA ASN A 14 14.65 1.32 13.33
C ASN A 14 15.83 0.43 12.95
N ARG A 15 15.66 -0.48 12.00
CA ARG A 15 16.69 -1.43 11.58
C ARG A 15 17.74 -0.83 10.66
N PHE A 16 17.43 0.29 10.04
CA PHE A 16 18.37 0.98 9.18
C PHE A 16 18.74 2.29 9.85
N LYS A 17 20.01 2.51 10.09
CA LYS A 17 20.51 3.76 10.66
C LYS A 17 20.30 4.93 9.70
N SER A 18 19.29 4.85 8.87
CA SER A 18 18.94 5.86 7.91
C SER A 18 18.02 6.90 8.55
N ARG A 19 18.29 8.18 8.28
CA ARG A 19 17.42 9.28 8.72
C ARG A 19 16.09 9.27 8.00
N ILE A 20 16.02 8.58 6.86
CA ILE A 20 14.82 8.50 6.04
C ILE A 20 14.14 7.17 6.31
N PRO A 21 12.83 7.16 6.64
CA PRO A 21 12.10 5.90 6.81
C PRO A 21 12.17 5.03 5.55
N LYS A 22 12.26 3.71 5.72
CA LYS A 22 12.48 2.78 4.62
C LYS A 22 11.52 2.97 3.42
N PRO A 23 10.20 3.20 3.61
CA PRO A 23 9.30 3.39 2.45
C PRO A 23 9.68 4.57 1.57
N PHE A 24 10.41 5.55 2.10
CA PHE A 24 10.79 6.77 1.40
C PHE A 24 12.24 6.80 0.94
N VAL A 25 12.95 5.67 1.08
CA VAL A 25 14.33 5.53 0.61
C VAL A 25 14.36 5.35 -0.90
N GLN A 26 15.34 5.98 -1.56
CA GLN A 26 15.53 5.84 -3.00
C GLN A 26 15.92 4.41 -3.38
N TYR A 27 15.30 3.91 -4.43
CA TYR A 27 15.56 2.58 -4.97
C TYR A 27 15.23 2.57 -6.47
N ASN A 28 16.20 2.21 -7.29
CA ASN A 28 16.02 2.10 -8.75
C ASN A 28 15.29 3.30 -9.37
N GLY A 29 15.77 4.51 -9.06
CA GLY A 29 15.28 5.73 -9.68
C GLY A 29 14.11 6.41 -9.00
N ASP A 30 13.52 5.79 -7.97
CA ASP A 30 12.40 6.40 -7.25
C ASP A 30 12.35 5.87 -5.81
N ILE A 31 11.48 6.45 -4.97
CA ILE A 31 11.32 5.98 -3.59
C ILE A 31 10.57 4.65 -3.57
N LEU A 32 10.88 3.82 -2.57
CA LEU A 32 10.31 2.46 -2.46
C LEU A 32 8.79 2.42 -2.54
N ILE A 33 8.12 3.29 -1.78
CA ILE A 33 6.65 3.32 -1.73
C ILE A 33 6.05 3.59 -3.12
N LYS A 34 6.70 4.43 -3.90
CA LYS A 34 6.20 4.79 -5.23
C LYS A 34 6.27 3.62 -6.21
N HIS A 35 7.26 2.75 -6.08
CA HIS A 35 7.33 1.52 -6.87
C HIS A 35 6.11 0.64 -6.64
N SER A 36 5.72 0.45 -5.37
CA SER A 36 4.54 -0.35 -5.03
C SER A 36 3.26 0.30 -5.55
N ILE A 37 3.11 1.61 -5.37
CA ILE A 37 1.94 2.35 -5.83
C ILE A 37 1.81 2.26 -7.35
N ASN A 38 2.91 2.48 -8.08
CA ASN A 38 2.90 2.43 -9.54
C ASN A 38 2.50 1.05 -10.07
N LYS A 39 2.99 -0.02 -9.45
CA LYS A 39 2.61 -1.38 -9.84
C LYS A 39 1.12 -1.62 -9.65
N ALA A 40 0.56 -1.16 -8.52
CA ALA A 40 -0.87 -1.29 -8.27
C ALA A 40 -1.69 -0.51 -9.30
N ILE A 41 -1.27 0.71 -9.64
CA ILE A 41 -1.95 1.53 -10.65
C ILE A 41 -1.86 0.87 -12.03
N LEU A 42 -0.67 0.39 -12.41
CA LEU A 42 -0.45 -0.23 -13.72
C LEU A 42 -1.24 -1.51 -13.91
N SER A 43 -1.57 -2.21 -12.83
CA SER A 43 -2.36 -3.44 -12.92
C SER A 43 -3.79 -3.17 -13.41
N LYS A 44 -4.31 -1.96 -13.18
CA LYS A 44 -5.68 -1.54 -13.49
C LYS A 44 -6.75 -2.45 -12.87
N LYS A 45 -6.40 -3.15 -11.78
CA LYS A 45 -7.29 -4.10 -11.11
C LYS A 45 -7.92 -3.56 -9.82
N PHE A 46 -7.50 -2.37 -9.38
CA PHE A 46 -7.94 -1.81 -8.10
C PHE A 46 -8.74 -0.53 -8.30
N SER A 47 -9.91 -0.47 -7.69
CA SER A 47 -10.73 0.74 -7.68
C SER A 47 -10.20 1.76 -6.68
N LYS A 48 -9.56 1.31 -5.61
CA LYS A 48 -8.97 2.17 -4.58
C LYS A 48 -7.60 1.64 -4.17
N ILE A 49 -6.67 2.56 -3.98
CA ILE A 49 -5.34 2.28 -3.41
C ILE A 49 -5.21 3.13 -2.16
N VAL A 50 -5.02 2.48 -1.01
CA VAL A 50 -4.94 3.15 0.29
C VAL A 50 -3.56 2.90 0.88
N VAL A 51 -2.92 3.96 1.35
CA VAL A 51 -1.59 3.87 1.95
C VAL A 51 -1.67 4.29 3.41
N ALA A 52 -1.27 3.39 4.31
CA ALA A 52 -1.16 3.71 5.74
C ALA A 52 0.22 4.31 5.99
N VAL A 53 0.26 5.53 6.49
CA VAL A 53 1.51 6.25 6.75
C VAL A 53 1.57 6.72 8.20
N ASN A 54 2.78 6.76 8.75
CA ASN A 54 3.01 7.35 10.06
C ASN A 54 2.75 8.86 9.99
N LYS A 55 2.02 9.39 10.97
CA LYS A 55 1.72 10.83 11.02
C LYS A 55 2.98 11.69 10.98
N ASN A 56 4.09 11.20 11.49
CA ASN A 56 5.36 11.93 11.51
C ASN A 56 6.08 11.91 10.16
N HIS A 57 5.58 11.15 9.18
CA HIS A 57 6.18 11.02 7.87
C HIS A 57 5.46 11.81 6.78
N LYS A 58 4.48 12.63 7.13
CA LYS A 58 3.73 13.42 6.15
C LYS A 58 4.61 14.31 5.28
N LYS A 59 5.73 14.78 5.81
CA LYS A 59 6.67 15.62 5.06
C LYS A 59 7.23 14.94 3.81
N TYR A 60 7.33 13.62 3.82
CA TYR A 60 7.83 12.86 2.68
C TYR A 60 6.78 12.69 1.58
N LEU A 61 5.51 12.97 1.89
CA LEU A 61 4.41 12.82 0.94
C LEU A 61 4.15 14.08 0.11
N LYS A 62 4.68 15.22 0.52
CA LYS A 62 4.39 16.51 -0.12
C LYS A 62 4.75 16.55 -1.60
N ASN A 63 5.78 15.80 -2.01
CA ASN A 63 6.24 15.76 -3.39
C ASN A 63 5.65 14.60 -4.19
N LEU A 64 4.75 13.82 -3.58
CA LEU A 64 4.09 12.70 -4.25
C LEU A 64 2.75 13.16 -4.81
N LYS A 65 2.74 13.52 -6.08
CA LYS A 65 1.49 13.83 -6.81
C LYS A 65 0.90 12.52 -7.29
N LEU A 66 0.11 11.88 -6.44
CA LEU A 66 -0.46 10.58 -6.72
C LEU A 66 -1.99 10.69 -6.83
N ASN A 67 -2.47 10.71 -8.07
CA ASN A 67 -3.90 10.63 -8.33
C ASN A 67 -4.39 9.21 -8.01
N LYS A 68 -5.58 9.09 -7.45
CA LYS A 68 -6.22 7.81 -7.11
C LYS A 68 -5.64 7.08 -5.89
N VAL A 69 -4.76 7.74 -5.13
CA VAL A 69 -4.21 7.16 -3.91
C VAL A 69 -4.73 7.93 -2.70
N LEU A 70 -5.21 7.20 -1.72
CA LEU A 70 -5.74 7.76 -0.48
C LEU A 70 -4.79 7.42 0.67
N PHE A 71 -4.51 8.39 1.52
CA PHE A 71 -3.61 8.21 2.65
C PHE A 71 -4.39 8.12 3.95
N VAL A 72 -4.07 7.11 4.76
CA VAL A 72 -4.71 6.86 6.05
C VAL A 72 -3.63 6.84 7.13
N LYS A 73 -3.95 7.37 8.30
CA LYS A 73 -3.05 7.35 9.44
C LYS A 73 -2.78 5.91 9.89
N GLY A 74 -1.52 5.54 9.97
CA GLY A 74 -1.12 4.23 10.47
C GLY A 74 -1.25 4.13 11.99
N GLY A 75 -1.28 2.88 12.49
CA GLY A 75 -1.33 2.59 13.91
C GLY A 75 0.05 2.25 14.47
N LYS A 76 0.06 1.82 15.73
CA LYS A 76 1.31 1.46 16.42
C LYS A 76 1.94 0.18 15.88
N THR A 77 1.13 -0.76 15.43
CA THR A 77 1.57 -2.04 14.88
C THR A 77 1.12 -2.18 13.43
N ARG A 78 1.67 -3.19 12.75
CA ARG A 78 1.24 -3.53 11.39
C ARG A 78 -0.26 -3.87 11.37
N ALA A 79 -0.72 -4.63 12.37
CA ALA A 79 -2.12 -5.00 12.48
C ALA A 79 -3.03 -3.78 12.68
N ASP A 80 -2.61 -2.83 13.50
CA ASP A 80 -3.37 -1.59 13.74
C ASP A 80 -3.45 -0.75 12.46
N SER A 81 -2.37 -0.66 11.70
CA SER A 81 -2.35 0.06 10.44
C SER A 81 -3.31 -0.57 9.42
N ALA A 82 -3.29 -1.91 9.32
CA ALA A 82 -4.18 -2.65 8.44
C ALA A 82 -5.64 -2.43 8.86
N LYS A 83 -5.92 -2.48 10.15
CA LYS A 83 -7.27 -2.24 10.69
C LYS A 83 -7.78 -0.84 10.34
N ASN A 84 -6.94 0.18 10.46
CA ASN A 84 -7.31 1.55 10.12
C ASN A 84 -7.69 1.66 8.63
N CYS A 85 -6.93 1.01 7.76
CA CYS A 85 -7.22 0.97 6.33
C CYS A 85 -8.51 0.22 6.03
N LEU A 86 -8.72 -0.91 6.70
CA LEU A 86 -9.95 -1.70 6.52
C LEU A 86 -11.18 -0.91 6.94
N ASN A 87 -11.10 -0.22 8.07
CA ASN A 87 -12.20 0.63 8.55
C ASN A 87 -12.49 1.77 7.57
N PHE A 88 -11.44 2.36 7.00
CA PHE A 88 -11.58 3.41 6.00
C PHE A 88 -12.28 2.90 4.73
N LEU A 89 -11.95 1.69 4.29
CA LEU A 89 -12.50 1.10 3.08
C LEU A 89 -13.91 0.53 3.25
N LYS A 90 -14.37 0.36 4.48
CA LYS A 90 -15.64 -0.29 4.78
C LYS A 90 -16.82 0.34 4.04
N LYS A 91 -16.85 1.66 3.94
CA LYS A 91 -17.92 2.40 3.25
C LYS A 91 -17.97 2.13 1.74
N TYR A 92 -16.86 1.69 1.15
CA TYR A 92 -16.78 1.40 -0.29
C TYR A 92 -17.16 -0.03 -0.63
N LYS A 93 -17.42 -0.87 0.37
CA LYS A 93 -17.85 -2.29 0.23
C LYS A 93 -16.95 -3.07 -0.74
N PRO A 94 -15.63 -3.14 -0.49
CA PRO A 94 -14.73 -3.83 -1.40
C PRO A 94 -15.02 -5.32 -1.45
N LYS A 95 -14.94 -5.90 -2.64
CA LYS A 95 -15.10 -7.33 -2.83
C LYS A 95 -13.87 -8.09 -2.36
N ASN A 96 -12.69 -7.58 -2.72
CA ASN A 96 -11.41 -8.18 -2.33
C ASN A 96 -10.47 -7.08 -1.86
N ILE A 97 -9.64 -7.39 -0.87
CA ILE A 97 -8.64 -6.47 -0.35
C ILE A 97 -7.27 -7.16 -0.38
N PHE A 98 -6.30 -6.50 -0.99
CA PHE A 98 -4.90 -6.94 -1.03
C PHE A 98 -4.10 -6.06 -0.09
N ILE A 99 -3.24 -6.67 0.73
CA ILE A 99 -2.39 -5.94 1.67
C ILE A 99 -0.92 -6.22 1.35
N HIS A 100 -0.12 -5.16 1.24
CA HIS A 100 1.30 -5.26 0.88
C HIS A 100 2.14 -4.30 1.70
N ASP A 101 3.35 -4.73 2.09
CA ASP A 101 4.31 -3.87 2.79
C ASP A 101 5.04 -2.97 1.79
N ALA A 102 5.05 -1.65 2.07
CA ALA A 102 5.70 -0.67 1.20
C ALA A 102 7.21 -0.89 1.06
N ALA A 103 7.82 -1.58 2.02
CA ALA A 103 9.25 -1.87 2.01
C ALA A 103 9.63 -3.03 1.09
N ARG A 104 8.66 -3.68 0.44
CA ARG A 104 8.88 -4.83 -0.45
C ARG A 104 8.35 -4.53 -1.84
N PRO A 105 9.15 -3.91 -2.73
CA PRO A 105 8.68 -3.54 -4.07
C PRO A 105 8.63 -4.71 -5.06
N ASN A 106 9.02 -5.91 -4.66
CA ASN A 106 9.27 -7.04 -5.57
C ASN A 106 8.03 -7.89 -5.89
N PHE A 107 6.82 -7.37 -5.75
CA PHE A 107 5.66 -8.10 -6.23
C PHE A 107 5.47 -7.86 -7.73
N SER A 108 5.00 -8.86 -8.47
CA SER A 108 4.79 -8.76 -9.91
C SER A 108 3.31 -8.58 -10.25
N LEU A 109 3.06 -8.04 -11.45
CA LEU A 109 1.70 -7.94 -11.97
C LEU A 109 1.09 -9.33 -12.19
N ASN A 110 1.94 -10.32 -12.53
CA ASN A 110 1.50 -11.70 -12.67
C ASN A 110 0.97 -12.27 -11.36
N LEU A 111 1.61 -11.93 -10.25
CA LEU A 111 1.15 -12.38 -8.93
C LEU A 111 -0.25 -11.83 -8.64
N ILE A 112 -0.48 -10.56 -8.93
CA ILE A 112 -1.79 -9.93 -8.75
C ILE A 112 -2.84 -10.68 -9.57
N ASN A 113 -2.55 -10.96 -10.84
CA ASN A 113 -3.49 -11.67 -11.71
C ASN A 113 -3.77 -13.09 -11.22
N LYS A 114 -2.74 -13.80 -10.74
CA LYS A 114 -2.91 -15.14 -10.18
C LYS A 114 -3.80 -15.13 -8.93
N LEU A 115 -3.61 -14.16 -8.04
CA LEU A 115 -4.41 -14.03 -6.82
C LEU A 115 -5.87 -13.72 -7.16
N LEU A 116 -6.11 -12.84 -8.14
CA LEU A 116 -7.48 -12.52 -8.57
C LEU A 116 -8.19 -13.72 -9.17
N LYS A 117 -7.47 -14.53 -9.97
CA LYS A 117 -8.04 -15.75 -10.53
C LYS A 117 -8.39 -16.75 -9.43
N ALA A 118 -7.51 -16.92 -8.45
CA ALA A 118 -7.77 -17.82 -7.32
C ALA A 118 -9.02 -17.41 -6.55
N LEU A 119 -9.24 -16.11 -6.37
CA LEU A 119 -10.41 -15.60 -5.64
C LEU A 119 -11.72 -15.83 -6.40
N LYS A 120 -11.68 -15.98 -7.72
CA LYS A 120 -12.88 -16.29 -8.50
C LYS A 120 -13.40 -17.71 -8.23
N PHE A 121 -12.51 -18.63 -7.89
CA PHE A 121 -12.86 -20.04 -7.66
C PHE A 121 -13.04 -20.37 -6.18
N ASN A 122 -12.46 -19.59 -5.30
CA ASN A 122 -12.48 -19.82 -3.86
C ASN A 122 -13.11 -18.61 -3.18
N ASP A 123 -14.33 -18.68 -2.73
CA ASP A 123 -15.05 -17.59 -2.07
C ASP A 123 -14.33 -17.08 -0.80
N GLY A 124 -13.09 -16.67 -0.93
CA GLY A 124 -12.33 -16.28 0.24
C GLY A 124 -11.62 -14.97 0.13
#